data_e5acb3679b011f2bae837ef190498dc5
#
_entry.id   e5acb3679b011f2bae837ef190498dc5
#
_cell.length_a   1.000
_cell.length_b   1.000
_cell.length_c   1.000
_cell.angle_alpha   90.00
_cell.angle_beta   90.00
_cell.angle_gamma   90.00
#
_symmetry.space_group_name_H-M   'P 1'
#
loop_
_entity.id
_entity.type
_entity.pdbx_description
1 polymer ?
#
loop_
_entity_poly.entity_id
_entity_poly.type
_entity_poly.pdbx_seq_one_letter_code
_entity_poly.pdbx_strand_id
1 'polypeptide(L)'
;AKYMYIFYEAMILLRIYLSGIAFSMLCFYTGHKKRYVLPGAVAYAFCYWAIYNAVRHPFFLNPLLYYPLLVLGVEKIIREKKMWLFTITVAVAAMSNFYFFYMLVFTTIIYVIVRFIFCYGKNVKMWCKGILSLTVSSVTGLCMAAIVFLPVLHVFLSDSRFNTPNKMGLVYPFSYYAKLPGLFIVEGDNFWTCMGFAVPVLLAVLLMFKSRRKYTMLKTYFIISAVMICIPFFGQAMNGFSYMCNRWIYSFALLCAYILVCMMPRLIKLERKEIRFIGVALTIYFVVCMCVKYSRNGKLISAVAIGAILLIG
;
A
#
# COMPACT_ATOMS: atom_id res chain seq x y z
N ALA A 1 2.44 9.82 34.41
CA ALA A 1 1.35 9.49 33.45
C ALA A 1 1.24 10.53 32.32
N LYS A 2 1.12 11.86 32.61
CA LYS A 2 0.92 12.93 31.61
C LYS A 2 2.05 12.98 30.56
N TYR A 3 3.31 12.89 30.94
CA TYR A 3 4.46 12.92 30.00
C TYR A 3 4.50 11.68 29.12
N MET A 4 4.11 10.52 29.60
CA MET A 4 4.03 9.29 28.83
C MET A 4 2.99 9.42 27.72
N TYR A 5 1.86 10.05 27.97
CA TYR A 5 0.81 10.27 26.96
C TYR A 5 1.28 11.21 25.84
N ILE A 6 1.92 12.34 26.21
CA ILE A 6 2.50 13.28 25.24
C ILE A 6 3.57 12.58 24.38
N PHE A 7 4.44 11.78 24.98
CA PHE A 7 5.46 11.02 24.25
C PHE A 7 4.82 10.04 23.26
N TYR A 8 3.76 9.35 23.67
CA TYR A 8 3.03 8.42 22.83
C TYR A 8 2.43 9.09 21.60
N GLU A 9 1.76 10.23 21.78
CA GLU A 9 1.21 11.02 20.67
C GLU A 9 2.31 11.57 19.74
N ALA A 10 3.39 12.09 20.31
CA ALA A 10 4.53 12.56 19.54
C ALA A 10 5.12 11.45 18.66
N MET A 11 5.20 10.21 19.17
CA MET A 11 5.66 9.05 18.40
C MET A 11 4.72 8.68 17.25
N ILE A 12 3.40 8.88 17.39
CA ILE A 12 2.45 8.69 16.29
C ILE A 12 2.70 9.73 15.20
N LEU A 13 2.75 11.01 15.57
CA LEU A 13 2.99 12.11 14.63
C LEU A 13 4.32 11.96 13.90
N LEU A 14 5.37 11.58 14.61
CA LEU A 14 6.69 11.31 14.04
C LEU A 14 6.63 10.20 12.98
N ARG A 15 5.92 9.09 13.24
CA ARG A 15 5.78 7.99 12.27
C ARG A 15 5.02 8.42 11.02
N ILE A 16 3.94 9.16 11.16
CA ILE A 16 3.17 9.71 10.03
C ILE A 16 4.08 10.63 9.19
N TYR A 17 4.81 11.53 9.84
CA TYR A 17 5.74 12.45 9.17
C TYR A 17 6.84 11.71 8.43
N LEU A 18 7.50 10.75 9.09
CA LEU A 18 8.56 9.93 8.49
C LEU A 18 8.05 9.06 7.34
N SER A 19 6.80 8.58 7.40
CA SER A 19 6.20 7.83 6.27
C SER A 19 6.03 8.71 5.04
N GLY A 20 5.62 9.97 5.20
CA GLY A 20 5.53 10.95 4.13
C GLY A 20 6.91 11.28 3.53
N ILE A 21 7.97 11.37 4.36
CA ILE A 21 9.35 11.54 3.90
C ILE A 21 9.81 10.32 3.10
N ALA A 22 9.62 9.10 3.62
CA ALA A 22 10.03 7.86 2.96
C ALA A 22 9.35 7.71 1.58
N PHE A 23 8.06 8.01 1.50
CA PHE A 23 7.31 8.07 0.25
C PHE A 23 7.91 9.12 -0.72
N SER A 24 8.20 10.31 -0.21
CA SER A 24 8.76 11.40 -1.02
C SER A 24 10.14 11.04 -1.57
N MET A 25 10.99 10.38 -0.77
CA MET A 25 12.29 9.89 -1.22
C MET A 25 12.17 8.91 -2.40
N LEU A 26 11.21 7.97 -2.33
CA LEU A 26 10.91 7.06 -3.44
C LEU A 26 10.47 7.83 -4.69
N CYS A 27 9.57 8.81 -4.56
CA CYS A 27 9.05 9.59 -5.66
C CYS A 27 10.14 10.48 -6.30
N PHE A 28 11.01 11.10 -5.52
CA PHE A 28 12.14 11.89 -6.05
C PHE A 28 13.14 11.02 -6.75
N TYR A 29 13.46 9.85 -6.19
CA TYR A 29 14.36 8.89 -6.83
C TYR A 29 13.84 8.40 -8.19
N THR A 30 12.52 8.27 -8.33
CA THR A 30 11.87 7.89 -9.59
C THR A 30 11.66 9.06 -10.55
N GLY A 31 12.14 10.28 -10.22
CA GLY A 31 12.21 11.43 -11.11
C GLY A 31 10.99 12.36 -11.09
N HIS A 32 10.14 12.27 -10.05
CA HIS A 32 8.96 13.12 -9.93
C HIS A 32 9.30 14.51 -9.34
N LYS A 33 8.64 15.55 -9.84
CA LYS A 33 8.83 16.95 -9.37
C LYS A 33 8.15 17.19 -8.02
N LYS A 34 8.76 18.03 -7.16
CA LYS A 34 8.27 18.35 -5.81
C LYS A 34 6.77 18.70 -5.77
N ARG A 35 6.29 19.53 -6.70
CA ARG A 35 4.87 19.97 -6.78
C ARG A 35 3.87 18.81 -6.97
N TYR A 36 4.31 17.67 -7.51
CA TYR A 36 3.48 16.48 -7.71
C TYR A 36 3.64 15.46 -6.58
N VAL A 37 4.81 15.45 -5.94
CA VAL A 37 5.12 14.55 -4.84
C VAL A 37 4.36 14.93 -3.57
N LEU A 38 4.24 16.22 -3.28
CA LEU A 38 3.60 16.69 -2.04
C LEU A 38 2.16 16.19 -1.86
N PRO A 39 1.23 16.34 -2.85
CA PRO A 39 -0.12 15.79 -2.71
C PRO A 39 -0.15 14.27 -2.53
N GLY A 40 0.75 13.54 -3.21
CA GLY A 40 0.88 12.10 -3.04
C GLY A 40 1.39 11.70 -1.66
N ALA A 41 2.36 12.43 -1.11
CA ALA A 41 2.89 12.18 0.23
C ALA A 41 1.82 12.41 1.31
N VAL A 42 1.02 13.47 1.17
CA VAL A 42 -0.12 13.74 2.05
C VAL A 42 -1.17 12.64 1.92
N ALA A 43 -1.54 12.24 0.69
CA ALA A 43 -2.50 11.18 0.46
C ALA A 43 -2.03 9.82 1.01
N TYR A 44 -0.73 9.57 1.02
CA TYR A 44 -0.13 8.36 1.60
C TYR A 44 -0.10 8.39 3.12
N ALA A 45 0.46 9.46 3.69
CA ALA A 45 0.67 9.59 5.13
C ALA A 45 -0.65 9.69 5.92
N PHE A 46 -1.69 10.26 5.31
CA PHE A 46 -3.02 10.45 5.90
C PHE A 46 -4.10 9.58 5.26
N CYS A 47 -3.74 8.45 4.62
CA CYS A 47 -4.74 7.49 4.17
C CYS A 47 -5.51 6.92 5.38
N TYR A 48 -6.73 6.42 5.13
CA TYR A 48 -7.56 5.89 6.22
C TYR A 48 -6.87 4.75 6.99
N TRP A 49 -6.07 3.93 6.33
CA TRP A 49 -5.26 2.89 6.99
C TRP A 49 -4.33 3.48 8.06
N ALA A 50 -3.69 4.60 7.77
CA ALA A 50 -2.81 5.29 8.72
C ALA A 50 -3.60 5.83 9.92
N ILE A 51 -4.68 6.56 9.66
CA ILE A 51 -5.52 7.18 10.69
C ILE A 51 -6.16 6.12 11.59
N TYR A 52 -6.71 5.06 11.00
CA TYR A 52 -7.36 3.96 11.71
C TYR A 52 -6.40 3.24 12.66
N ASN A 53 -5.17 3.00 12.23
CA ASN A 53 -4.17 2.28 13.02
C ASN A 53 -3.45 3.19 14.03
N ALA A 54 -3.31 4.47 13.75
CA ALA A 54 -2.70 5.44 14.66
C ALA A 54 -3.43 5.51 16.01
N VAL A 55 -4.77 5.45 16.00
CA VAL A 55 -5.59 5.52 17.20
C VAL A 55 -5.60 4.19 17.98
N ARG A 56 -5.41 3.06 17.28
CA ARG A 56 -5.51 1.72 17.90
C ARG A 56 -4.16 1.20 18.39
N HIS A 57 -3.18 1.13 17.48
CA HIS A 57 -1.86 0.56 17.75
C HIS A 57 -0.79 1.34 16.99
N PRO A 58 -0.09 2.30 17.62
CA PRO A 58 0.89 3.16 16.94
C PRO A 58 1.96 2.42 16.16
N PHE A 59 2.41 1.25 16.65
CA PHE A 59 3.42 0.44 15.96
C PHE A 59 2.89 -0.17 14.63
N PHE A 60 1.58 -0.16 14.39
CA PHE A 60 1.01 -0.53 13.10
C PHE A 60 1.37 0.49 12.01
N LEU A 61 1.75 1.71 12.36
CA LEU A 61 2.24 2.70 11.39
C LEU A 61 3.62 2.39 10.81
N ASN A 62 4.39 1.50 11.45
CA ASN A 62 5.75 1.16 11.01
C ASN A 62 5.84 0.67 9.57
N PRO A 63 4.91 -0.16 9.03
CA PRO A 63 4.93 -0.55 7.63
C PRO A 63 4.82 0.61 6.64
N LEU A 64 4.10 1.68 6.98
CA LEU A 64 4.02 2.88 6.14
C LEU A 64 5.38 3.57 5.99
N LEU A 65 6.25 3.47 6.99
CA LEU A 65 7.61 3.98 6.93
C LEU A 65 8.53 3.03 6.15
N TYR A 66 8.50 1.74 6.48
CA TYR A 66 9.47 0.78 5.95
C TYR A 66 9.18 0.36 4.51
N TYR A 67 7.92 0.25 4.12
CA TYR A 67 7.59 -0.24 2.78
C TYR A 67 8.10 0.65 1.64
N PRO A 68 7.92 1.99 1.66
CA PRO A 68 8.54 2.86 0.65
C PRO A 68 10.06 2.76 0.60
N LEU A 69 10.72 2.57 1.77
CA LEU A 69 12.18 2.40 1.84
C LEU A 69 12.63 1.06 1.27
N LEU A 70 11.88 -0.03 1.49
CA LEU A 70 12.14 -1.33 0.87
C LEU A 70 12.00 -1.23 -0.65
N VAL A 71 10.92 -0.63 -1.15
CA VAL A 71 10.70 -0.40 -2.59
C VAL A 71 11.82 0.46 -3.17
N LEU A 72 12.22 1.53 -2.50
CA LEU A 72 13.36 2.37 -2.90
C LEU A 72 14.67 1.57 -2.90
N GLY A 73 14.89 0.71 -1.91
CA GLY A 73 16.03 -0.18 -1.84
C GLY A 73 16.09 -1.14 -3.02
N VAL A 74 14.96 -1.76 -3.39
CA VAL A 74 14.83 -2.60 -4.59
C VAL A 74 15.18 -1.81 -5.85
N GLU A 75 14.65 -0.58 -6.01
CA GLU A 75 14.97 0.27 -7.17
C GLU A 75 16.47 0.61 -7.24
N LYS A 76 17.13 0.88 -6.10
CA LYS A 76 18.58 1.12 -6.03
C LYS A 76 19.39 -0.12 -6.39
N ILE A 77 18.96 -1.30 -5.97
CA ILE A 77 19.60 -2.56 -6.37
C ILE A 77 19.49 -2.76 -7.89
N ILE A 78 18.32 -2.52 -8.46
CA ILE A 78 18.07 -2.70 -9.91
C ILE A 78 18.92 -1.72 -10.73
N ARG A 79 18.89 -0.42 -10.38
CA ARG A 79 19.48 0.65 -11.21
C ARG A 79 20.96 0.91 -10.91
N GLU A 80 21.35 0.88 -9.62
CA GLU A 80 22.67 1.33 -9.16
C GLU A 80 23.53 0.19 -8.58
N LYS A 81 22.96 -1.00 -8.38
CA LYS A 81 23.61 -2.13 -7.68
C LYS A 81 23.97 -1.83 -6.23
N LYS A 82 23.33 -0.83 -5.61
CA LYS A 82 23.54 -0.44 -4.22
C LYS A 82 22.57 -1.17 -3.30
N MET A 83 23.10 -2.00 -2.40
CA MET A 83 22.33 -2.89 -1.52
C MET A 83 22.07 -2.31 -0.13
N TRP A 84 22.87 -1.35 0.33
CA TRP A 84 22.90 -0.89 1.71
C TRP A 84 21.55 -0.43 2.26
N LEU A 85 20.78 0.35 1.48
CA LEU A 85 19.48 0.86 1.93
C LEU A 85 18.48 -0.28 2.17
N PHE A 86 18.42 -1.24 1.26
CA PHE A 86 17.55 -2.41 1.42
C PHE A 86 17.97 -3.23 2.63
N THR A 87 19.25 -3.51 2.81
CA THR A 87 19.81 -4.26 3.95
C THR A 87 19.47 -3.60 5.29
N ILE A 88 19.72 -2.30 5.43
CA ILE A 88 19.43 -1.57 6.68
C ILE A 88 17.91 -1.56 6.93
N THR A 89 17.10 -1.34 5.90
CA THR A 89 15.65 -1.31 6.08
C THR A 89 15.11 -2.68 6.48
N VAL A 90 15.64 -3.78 5.94
CA VAL A 90 15.30 -5.15 6.36
C VAL A 90 15.65 -5.35 7.83
N ALA A 91 16.88 -4.96 8.26
CA ALA A 91 17.32 -5.10 9.65
C ALA A 91 16.39 -4.35 10.61
N VAL A 92 16.14 -3.08 10.36
CA VAL A 92 15.29 -2.24 11.22
C VAL A 92 13.84 -2.74 11.25
N ALA A 93 13.30 -3.13 10.10
CA ALA A 93 11.94 -3.67 10.01
C ALA A 93 11.78 -4.99 10.78
N ALA A 94 12.77 -5.89 10.68
CA ALA A 94 12.78 -7.17 11.39
C ALA A 94 12.87 -7.00 12.92
N MET A 95 13.66 -6.02 13.39
CA MET A 95 13.76 -5.69 14.83
C MET A 95 12.50 -5.00 15.34
N SER A 96 11.78 -4.25 14.49
CA SER A 96 10.67 -3.41 14.90
C SER A 96 9.42 -4.20 15.27
N ASN A 97 8.98 -5.11 14.38
CA ASN A 97 7.79 -5.92 14.60
C ASN A 97 7.77 -7.13 13.66
N PHE A 98 7.88 -8.34 14.21
CA PHE A 98 7.90 -9.59 13.45
C PHE A 98 6.67 -9.77 12.56
N TYR A 99 5.47 -9.49 13.07
CA TYR A 99 4.20 -9.68 12.36
C TYR A 99 4.11 -8.84 11.08
N PHE A 100 4.43 -7.54 11.18
CA PHE A 100 4.45 -6.68 10.01
C PHE A 100 5.65 -6.91 9.12
N PHE A 101 6.78 -7.33 9.67
CA PHE A 101 7.93 -7.72 8.87
C PHE A 101 7.59 -8.88 7.91
N TYR A 102 6.88 -9.89 8.41
CA TYR A 102 6.35 -10.97 7.58
C TYR A 102 5.52 -10.44 6.40
N MET A 103 4.56 -9.54 6.64
CA MET A 103 3.76 -8.92 5.57
C MET A 103 4.60 -8.07 4.61
N LEU A 104 5.60 -7.33 5.13
CA LEU A 104 6.52 -6.53 4.32
C LEU A 104 7.33 -7.40 3.36
N VAL A 105 7.77 -8.57 3.79
CA VAL A 105 8.47 -9.54 2.92
C VAL A 105 7.57 -9.94 1.75
N PHE A 106 6.33 -10.39 2.00
CA PHE A 106 5.41 -10.82 0.95
C PHE A 106 5.06 -9.68 -0.02
N THR A 107 4.71 -8.50 0.50
CA THR A 107 4.38 -7.35 -0.35
C THR A 107 5.57 -6.87 -1.17
N THR A 108 6.79 -6.96 -0.62
CA THR A 108 8.02 -6.65 -1.35
C THR A 108 8.30 -7.69 -2.44
N ILE A 109 8.10 -8.98 -2.18
CA ILE A 109 8.24 -10.05 -3.19
C ILE A 109 7.28 -9.80 -4.36
N ILE A 110 6.02 -9.48 -4.11
CA ILE A 110 5.05 -9.17 -5.16
C ILE A 110 5.52 -7.97 -6.00
N TYR A 111 5.99 -6.91 -5.35
CA TYR A 111 6.57 -5.76 -6.04
C TYR A 111 7.77 -6.16 -6.91
N VAL A 112 8.71 -6.93 -6.37
CA VAL A 112 9.91 -7.41 -7.08
C VAL A 112 9.54 -8.23 -8.31
N ILE A 113 8.60 -9.17 -8.19
CA ILE A 113 8.14 -10.01 -9.31
C ILE A 113 7.61 -9.12 -10.44
N VAL A 114 6.65 -8.24 -10.12
CA VAL A 114 6.08 -7.32 -11.12
C VAL A 114 7.19 -6.45 -11.72
N ARG A 115 8.06 -5.89 -10.90
CA ARG A 115 9.15 -5.01 -11.35
C ARG A 115 10.14 -5.72 -12.25
N PHE A 116 10.52 -6.95 -11.93
CA PHE A 116 11.44 -7.75 -12.73
C PHE A 116 10.85 -8.15 -14.08
N ILE A 117 9.56 -8.53 -14.12
CA ILE A 117 8.85 -8.81 -15.38
C ILE A 117 8.99 -7.63 -16.35
N PHE A 118 8.77 -6.40 -15.86
CA PHE A 118 8.83 -5.19 -16.69
C PHE A 118 10.24 -4.67 -16.96
N CYS A 119 11.22 -4.95 -16.09
CA CYS A 119 12.61 -4.51 -16.28
C CYS A 119 13.47 -5.50 -17.04
N TYR A 120 13.33 -6.78 -16.74
CA TYR A 120 14.23 -7.81 -17.24
C TYR A 120 13.58 -8.70 -18.32
N GLY A 121 12.24 -8.69 -18.41
CA GLY A 121 11.52 -9.51 -19.38
C GLY A 121 11.91 -10.99 -19.26
N LYS A 122 12.41 -11.57 -20.36
CA LYS A 122 12.85 -12.98 -20.43
C LYS A 122 14.35 -13.18 -20.10
N ASN A 123 15.07 -12.16 -19.64
CA ASN A 123 16.50 -12.26 -19.36
C ASN A 123 16.77 -12.95 -18.02
N VAL A 124 16.87 -14.29 -18.04
CA VAL A 124 17.09 -15.13 -16.84
C VAL A 124 18.36 -14.72 -16.09
N LYS A 125 19.45 -14.35 -16.76
CA LYS A 125 20.72 -13.93 -16.12
C LYS A 125 20.52 -12.69 -15.25
N MET A 126 19.71 -11.72 -15.71
CA MET A 126 19.39 -10.53 -14.92
C MET A 126 18.46 -10.85 -13.76
N TRP A 127 17.52 -11.77 -13.94
CA TRP A 127 16.68 -12.28 -12.86
C TRP A 127 17.53 -12.90 -11.76
N CYS A 128 18.42 -13.85 -12.09
CA CYS A 128 19.29 -14.52 -11.11
C CYS A 128 20.17 -13.51 -10.37
N LYS A 129 20.78 -12.55 -11.06
CA LYS A 129 21.58 -11.49 -10.42
C LYS A 129 20.76 -10.63 -9.47
N GLY A 130 19.55 -10.23 -9.87
CA GLY A 130 18.65 -9.43 -9.05
C GLY A 130 18.20 -10.19 -7.80
N ILE A 131 17.78 -11.46 -7.95
CA ILE A 131 17.37 -12.32 -6.84
C ILE A 131 18.55 -12.53 -5.88
N LEU A 132 19.74 -12.85 -6.38
CA LEU A 132 20.92 -13.04 -5.56
C LEU A 132 21.23 -11.78 -4.73
N SER A 133 21.22 -10.60 -5.36
CA SER A 133 21.48 -9.33 -4.65
C SER A 133 20.44 -9.08 -3.54
N LEU A 134 19.15 -9.33 -3.81
CA LEU A 134 18.08 -9.19 -2.83
C LEU A 134 18.22 -10.22 -1.68
N THR A 135 18.54 -11.48 -2.02
CA THR A 135 18.74 -12.54 -1.01
C THR A 135 19.93 -12.23 -0.11
N VAL A 136 21.08 -11.87 -0.67
CA VAL A 136 22.27 -11.48 0.11
C VAL A 136 21.94 -10.30 1.03
N SER A 137 21.27 -9.27 0.49
CA SER A 137 20.87 -8.10 1.29
C SER A 137 19.90 -8.47 2.41
N SER A 138 18.93 -9.36 2.13
CA SER A 138 17.96 -9.82 3.13
C SER A 138 18.62 -10.63 4.24
N VAL A 139 19.49 -11.59 3.86
CA VAL A 139 20.22 -12.41 4.84
C VAL A 139 21.11 -11.53 5.70
N THR A 140 21.89 -10.62 5.11
CA THR A 140 22.75 -9.68 5.87
C THR A 140 21.90 -8.83 6.83
N GLY A 141 20.77 -8.29 6.38
CA GLY A 141 19.86 -7.52 7.23
C GLY A 141 19.28 -8.34 8.38
N LEU A 142 18.90 -9.61 8.14
CA LEU A 142 18.41 -10.52 9.16
C LEU A 142 19.51 -10.90 10.16
N CYS A 143 20.74 -11.11 9.69
CA CYS A 143 21.91 -11.34 10.59
C CYS A 143 22.15 -10.14 11.51
N MET A 144 22.02 -8.90 10.99
CA MET A 144 22.12 -7.69 11.82
C MET A 144 20.98 -7.61 12.86
N ALA A 145 19.79 -8.11 12.53
CA ALA A 145 18.64 -8.13 13.42
C ALA A 145 18.59 -9.34 14.36
N ALA A 146 19.49 -10.31 14.23
CA ALA A 146 19.39 -11.64 14.81
C ALA A 146 19.17 -11.66 16.34
N ILE A 147 19.81 -10.74 17.07
CA ILE A 147 19.68 -10.63 18.53
C ILE A 147 18.21 -10.45 18.97
N VAL A 148 17.43 -9.66 18.22
CA VAL A 148 16.01 -9.42 18.53
C VAL A 148 15.12 -10.40 17.77
N PHE A 149 15.46 -10.69 16.52
CA PHE A 149 14.63 -11.44 15.61
C PHE A 149 14.53 -12.95 15.97
N LEU A 150 15.66 -13.60 16.34
CA LEU A 150 15.65 -15.03 16.63
C LEU A 150 14.83 -15.42 17.86
N PRO A 151 14.94 -14.71 19.03
CA PRO A 151 14.05 -14.99 20.16
C PRO A 151 12.57 -14.85 19.83
N VAL A 152 12.20 -13.79 19.09
CA VAL A 152 10.81 -13.57 18.69
C VAL A 152 10.32 -14.66 17.73
N LEU A 153 11.15 -15.07 16.77
CA LEU A 153 10.86 -16.17 15.87
C LEU A 153 10.66 -17.49 16.61
N HIS A 154 11.52 -17.79 17.60
CA HIS A 154 11.41 -18.99 18.43
C HIS A 154 10.07 -19.03 19.19
N VAL A 155 9.71 -17.93 19.85
CA VAL A 155 8.40 -17.81 20.54
C VAL A 155 7.25 -17.97 19.58
N PHE A 156 7.34 -17.35 18.40
CA PHE A 156 6.30 -17.43 17.37
C PHE A 156 6.09 -18.88 16.87
N LEU A 157 7.17 -19.61 16.62
CA LEU A 157 7.10 -21.02 16.18
C LEU A 157 6.60 -21.97 17.27
N SER A 158 6.76 -21.60 18.54
CA SER A 158 6.28 -22.38 19.70
C SER A 158 4.82 -22.08 20.06
N ASP A 159 4.18 -21.10 19.43
CA ASP A 159 2.81 -20.69 19.75
C ASP A 159 1.79 -21.70 19.18
N SER A 160 0.97 -22.25 20.06
CA SER A 160 -0.11 -23.22 19.73
C SER A 160 -1.20 -22.67 18.80
N ARG A 161 -1.27 -21.36 18.60
CA ARG A 161 -2.25 -20.70 17.72
C ARG A 161 -2.14 -21.14 16.27
N PHE A 162 -0.95 -21.61 15.83
CA PHE A 162 -0.74 -22.15 14.49
C PHE A 162 -1.25 -23.58 14.32
N ASN A 163 -1.51 -24.28 15.42
CA ASN A 163 -1.96 -25.68 15.41
C ASN A 163 -3.49 -25.82 15.30
N THR A 164 -4.25 -24.72 15.38
CA THR A 164 -5.70 -24.74 15.18
C THR A 164 -6.01 -24.52 13.70
N PRO A 165 -6.53 -25.54 12.98
CA PRO A 165 -6.89 -25.38 11.58
C PRO A 165 -8.09 -24.44 11.45
N ASN A 166 -7.84 -23.19 11.13
CA ASN A 166 -8.90 -22.26 10.74
C ASN A 166 -9.42 -22.68 9.35
N LYS A 167 -10.75 -22.85 9.25
CA LYS A 167 -11.38 -23.14 7.96
C LYS A 167 -11.03 -22.05 6.96
N MET A 168 -10.32 -22.43 5.91
CA MET A 168 -9.96 -21.52 4.82
C MET A 168 -11.23 -21.18 4.05
N GLY A 169 -11.69 -19.93 4.13
CA GLY A 169 -12.77 -19.43 3.30
C GLY A 169 -12.28 -19.25 1.86
N LEU A 170 -12.98 -19.87 0.90
CA LEU A 170 -12.65 -19.69 -0.53
C LEU A 170 -13.13 -18.34 -1.06
N VAL A 171 -14.20 -17.81 -0.49
CA VAL A 171 -14.86 -16.57 -0.95
C VAL A 171 -15.29 -15.76 0.28
N TYR A 172 -15.18 -14.44 0.20
CA TYR A 172 -15.77 -13.56 1.21
C TYR A 172 -17.30 -13.53 1.10
N PRO A 173 -18.03 -13.11 2.15
CA PRO A 173 -19.46 -12.88 2.05
C PRO A 173 -19.77 -11.86 0.93
N PHE A 174 -20.89 -12.04 0.22
CA PHE A 174 -21.29 -11.13 -0.86
C PHE A 174 -21.33 -9.66 -0.43
N SER A 175 -21.73 -9.40 0.82
CA SER A 175 -21.74 -8.05 1.41
C SER A 175 -20.35 -7.38 1.45
N TYR A 176 -19.27 -8.15 1.49
CA TYR A 176 -17.90 -7.64 1.39
C TYR A 176 -17.63 -7.06 0.00
N TYR A 177 -17.91 -7.85 -1.04
CA TYR A 177 -17.69 -7.42 -2.45
C TYR A 177 -18.54 -6.22 -2.81
N ALA A 178 -19.79 -6.22 -2.39
CA ALA A 178 -20.70 -5.11 -2.63
C ALA A 178 -20.20 -3.79 -2.01
N LYS A 179 -19.53 -3.85 -0.85
CA LYS A 179 -18.98 -2.67 -0.16
C LYS A 179 -17.63 -2.22 -0.69
N LEU A 180 -16.85 -3.08 -1.37
CA LEU A 180 -15.48 -2.75 -1.83
C LEU A 180 -15.39 -1.45 -2.65
N PRO A 181 -16.26 -1.17 -3.63
CA PRO A 181 -16.19 0.09 -4.35
C PRO A 181 -16.32 1.31 -3.42
N GLY A 182 -17.27 1.28 -2.49
CA GLY A 182 -17.45 2.36 -1.51
C GLY A 182 -16.26 2.52 -0.56
N LEU A 183 -15.66 1.41 -0.11
CA LEU A 183 -14.48 1.41 0.77
C LEU A 183 -13.26 2.06 0.13
N PHE A 184 -13.22 2.22 -1.18
CA PHE A 184 -12.10 2.89 -1.85
C PHE A 184 -11.98 4.37 -1.45
N ILE A 185 -13.11 5.06 -1.22
CA ILE A 185 -13.14 6.49 -0.82
C ILE A 185 -13.60 6.66 0.63
N VAL A 186 -14.56 5.83 1.07
CA VAL A 186 -15.19 5.97 2.38
C VAL A 186 -14.45 5.11 3.41
N GLU A 187 -14.35 5.61 4.61
CA GLU A 187 -13.79 4.87 5.74
C GLU A 187 -14.58 3.59 6.04
N GLY A 188 -13.89 2.50 6.34
CA GLY A 188 -14.47 1.23 6.76
C GLY A 188 -13.39 0.18 6.98
N ASP A 189 -13.71 -0.85 7.75
CA ASP A 189 -12.73 -1.83 8.24
C ASP A 189 -13.09 -3.29 7.95
N ASN A 190 -13.95 -3.57 6.97
CA ASN A 190 -14.35 -4.93 6.60
C ASN A 190 -13.13 -5.83 6.37
N PHE A 191 -12.92 -6.83 7.23
CA PHE A 191 -11.74 -7.69 7.23
C PHE A 191 -10.42 -6.90 7.17
N TRP A 192 -10.34 -5.74 7.87
CA TRP A 192 -9.20 -4.84 7.84
C TRP A 192 -8.87 -4.25 6.46
N THR A 193 -9.84 -4.22 5.55
CA THR A 193 -9.71 -3.59 4.23
C THR A 193 -9.91 -2.07 4.38
N CYS A 194 -8.98 -1.43 5.07
CA CYS A 194 -9.01 0.00 5.41
C CYS A 194 -8.44 0.83 4.25
N MET A 195 -9.22 1.06 3.18
CA MET A 195 -8.77 1.85 2.03
C MET A 195 -8.96 3.35 2.25
N GLY A 196 -10.17 3.87 2.12
CA GLY A 196 -10.53 5.27 2.42
C GLY A 196 -9.56 6.30 1.82
N PHE A 197 -9.31 6.23 0.50
CA PHE A 197 -8.40 7.14 -0.17
C PHE A 197 -9.07 8.47 -0.50
N ALA A 198 -8.27 9.53 -0.59
CA ALA A 198 -8.74 10.83 -1.06
C ALA A 198 -9.27 10.76 -2.50
N VAL A 199 -10.31 11.54 -2.81
CA VAL A 199 -10.95 11.56 -4.15
C VAL A 199 -9.96 11.76 -5.30
N PRO A 200 -8.93 12.63 -5.22
CA PRO A 200 -7.92 12.76 -6.28
C PRO A 200 -7.22 11.44 -6.63
N VAL A 201 -7.11 10.49 -5.68
CA VAL A 201 -6.54 9.16 -5.94
C VAL A 201 -7.44 8.36 -6.88
N LEU A 202 -8.77 8.39 -6.68
CA LEU A 202 -9.73 7.73 -7.58
C LEU A 202 -9.63 8.32 -8.99
N LEU A 203 -9.59 9.66 -9.12
CA LEU A 203 -9.43 10.34 -10.40
C LEU A 203 -8.14 9.92 -11.10
N ALA A 204 -7.05 9.83 -10.35
CA ALA A 204 -5.75 9.39 -10.87
C ALA A 204 -5.80 7.95 -11.38
N VAL A 205 -6.45 7.04 -10.66
CA VAL A 205 -6.63 5.64 -11.07
C VAL A 205 -7.44 5.56 -12.36
N LEU A 206 -8.57 6.29 -12.47
CA LEU A 206 -9.39 6.33 -13.68
C LEU A 206 -8.60 6.85 -14.89
N LEU A 207 -7.83 7.94 -14.74
CA LEU A 207 -6.96 8.48 -15.78
C LEU A 207 -5.85 7.51 -16.19
N MET A 208 -5.27 6.81 -15.24
CA MET A 208 -4.26 5.80 -15.54
C MET A 208 -4.84 4.71 -16.44
N PHE A 209 -6.03 4.20 -16.13
CA PHE A 209 -6.68 3.16 -16.93
C PHE A 209 -7.09 3.65 -18.31
N LYS A 210 -7.51 4.91 -18.48
CA LYS A 210 -7.78 5.51 -19.79
C LYS A 210 -6.58 5.47 -20.74
N SER A 211 -5.37 5.54 -20.23
CA SER A 211 -4.13 5.49 -21.04
C SER A 211 -3.83 4.06 -21.49
N ARG A 212 -4.05 3.72 -22.77
CA ARG A 212 -3.98 2.33 -23.28
C ARG A 212 -2.65 1.62 -22.99
N ARG A 213 -1.51 2.17 -23.40
CA ARG A 213 -0.18 1.51 -23.31
C ARG A 213 0.76 2.10 -22.26
N LYS A 214 0.54 3.33 -21.83
CA LYS A 214 1.33 3.98 -20.81
C LYS A 214 0.97 3.42 -19.42
N TYR A 215 1.94 3.34 -18.53
CA TYR A 215 1.75 2.87 -17.15
C TYR A 215 1.34 1.40 -16.99
N THR A 216 1.69 0.52 -17.95
CA THR A 216 1.31 -0.91 -17.92
C THR A 216 1.75 -1.58 -16.63
N MET A 217 2.97 -1.33 -16.16
CA MET A 217 3.46 -1.88 -14.89
C MET A 217 2.56 -1.49 -13.69
N LEU A 218 2.19 -0.21 -13.58
CA LEU A 218 1.33 0.26 -12.48
C LEU A 218 -0.07 -0.33 -12.57
N LYS A 219 -0.62 -0.46 -13.78
CA LYS A 219 -1.91 -1.13 -14.02
C LYS A 219 -1.88 -2.59 -13.61
N THR A 220 -0.83 -3.32 -14.04
CA THR A 220 -0.64 -4.72 -13.67
C THR A 220 -0.55 -4.87 -12.15
N TYR A 221 0.24 -4.04 -11.48
CA TYR A 221 0.37 -4.09 -10.04
C TYR A 221 -0.94 -3.73 -9.31
N PHE A 222 -1.69 -2.74 -9.84
CA PHE A 222 -3.01 -2.38 -9.32
C PHE A 222 -4.00 -3.53 -9.45
N ILE A 223 -4.07 -4.18 -10.62
CA ILE A 223 -4.97 -5.32 -10.87
C ILE A 223 -4.59 -6.50 -9.95
N ILE A 224 -3.31 -6.84 -9.83
CA ILE A 224 -2.86 -7.91 -8.93
C ILE A 224 -3.29 -7.60 -7.49
N SER A 225 -3.04 -6.39 -7.00
CA SER A 225 -3.43 -5.99 -5.64
C SER A 225 -4.95 -6.01 -5.45
N ALA A 226 -5.73 -5.55 -6.43
CA ALA A 226 -7.20 -5.59 -6.39
C ALA A 226 -7.73 -7.04 -6.36
N VAL A 227 -7.16 -7.93 -7.17
CA VAL A 227 -7.50 -9.36 -7.15
C VAL A 227 -7.15 -9.98 -5.79
N MET A 228 -6.00 -9.66 -5.22
CA MET A 228 -5.60 -10.15 -3.89
C MET A 228 -6.57 -9.69 -2.79
N ILE A 229 -7.10 -8.46 -2.86
CA ILE A 229 -8.12 -7.96 -1.93
C ILE A 229 -9.41 -8.78 -2.04
N CYS A 230 -9.74 -9.25 -3.23
CA CYS A 230 -10.97 -10.01 -3.48
C CYS A 230 -10.87 -11.50 -3.07
N ILE A 231 -9.69 -12.05 -2.85
CA ILE A 231 -9.49 -13.48 -2.56
C ILE A 231 -9.08 -13.66 -1.09
N PRO A 232 -9.89 -14.35 -0.25
CA PRO A 232 -9.62 -14.55 1.18
C PRO A 232 -8.27 -15.21 1.47
N PHE A 233 -7.82 -16.11 0.60
CA PHE A 233 -6.53 -16.78 0.71
C PHE A 233 -5.37 -15.81 0.95
N PHE A 234 -5.31 -14.69 0.21
CA PHE A 234 -4.24 -13.72 0.39
C PHE A 234 -4.31 -13.01 1.75
N GLY A 235 -5.52 -12.70 2.22
CA GLY A 235 -5.73 -12.15 3.56
C GLY A 235 -5.28 -13.10 4.66
N GLN A 236 -5.54 -14.41 4.51
CA GLN A 236 -5.07 -15.44 5.44
C GLN A 236 -3.56 -15.65 5.35
N ALA A 237 -3.02 -15.81 4.14
CA ALA A 237 -1.58 -15.99 3.93
C ALA A 237 -0.77 -14.83 4.50
N MET A 238 -1.21 -13.59 4.29
CA MET A 238 -0.58 -12.40 4.86
C MET A 238 -0.72 -12.30 6.39
N ASN A 239 -1.65 -13.04 6.99
CA ASN A 239 -1.89 -13.09 8.44
C ASN A 239 -1.39 -14.41 9.07
N GLY A 240 -0.39 -15.05 8.46
CA GLY A 240 0.18 -16.31 8.97
C GLY A 240 -0.84 -17.45 9.01
N PHE A 241 -1.76 -17.51 8.05
CA PHE A 241 -2.85 -18.50 7.94
C PHE A 241 -3.81 -18.57 9.13
N SER A 242 -3.80 -17.56 10.00
CA SER A 242 -4.65 -17.51 11.19
C SER A 242 -6.12 -17.21 10.84
N TYR A 243 -6.44 -16.04 10.33
CA TYR A 243 -7.79 -15.64 9.90
C TYR A 243 -7.72 -14.63 8.75
N MET A 244 -8.84 -14.46 8.02
CA MET A 244 -8.93 -13.53 6.90
C MET A 244 -8.74 -12.09 7.36
N CYS A 245 -7.65 -11.44 6.90
CA CYS A 245 -7.28 -10.09 7.34
C CYS A 245 -6.43 -9.37 6.31
N ASN A 246 -6.90 -8.23 5.84
CA ASN A 246 -6.22 -7.44 4.81
C ASN A 246 -5.36 -6.29 5.40
N ARG A 247 -4.65 -6.52 6.50
CA ARG A 247 -3.74 -5.50 7.10
C ARG A 247 -2.61 -5.06 6.18
N TRP A 248 -2.33 -5.81 5.11
CA TRP A 248 -1.33 -5.49 4.10
C TRP A 248 -1.74 -4.34 3.14
N ILE A 249 -2.93 -3.75 3.31
CA ILE A 249 -3.44 -2.61 2.51
C ILE A 249 -2.51 -1.39 2.50
N TYR A 250 -1.59 -1.24 3.45
CA TYR A 250 -0.55 -0.20 3.40
C TYR A 250 0.26 -0.25 2.08
N SER A 251 0.45 -1.44 1.50
CA SER A 251 1.16 -1.58 0.22
C SER A 251 0.30 -1.10 -0.96
N PHE A 252 -1.00 -1.33 -0.91
CA PHE A 252 -1.94 -0.79 -1.88
C PHE A 252 -2.09 0.73 -1.75
N ALA A 253 -2.02 1.26 -0.51
CA ALA A 253 -2.00 2.70 -0.27
C ALA A 253 -0.76 3.36 -0.89
N LEU A 254 0.43 2.75 -0.78
CA LEU A 254 1.64 3.22 -1.45
C LEU A 254 1.43 3.28 -2.96
N LEU A 255 0.90 2.22 -3.56
CA LEU A 255 0.65 2.15 -5.00
C LEU A 255 -0.34 3.23 -5.45
N CYS A 256 -1.46 3.39 -4.74
CA CYS A 256 -2.49 4.38 -5.06
C CYS A 256 -1.96 5.81 -4.96
N ALA A 257 -1.21 6.14 -3.91
CA ALA A 257 -0.57 7.43 -3.75
C ALA A 257 0.51 7.69 -4.83
N TYR A 258 1.27 6.66 -5.20
CA TYR A 258 2.25 6.76 -6.29
C TYR A 258 1.58 6.97 -7.66
N ILE A 259 0.44 6.32 -7.93
CA ILE A 259 -0.37 6.56 -9.11
C ILE A 259 -0.85 8.02 -9.14
N LEU A 260 -1.26 8.57 -7.99
CA LEU A 260 -1.63 9.99 -7.91
C LEU A 260 -0.45 10.88 -8.35
N VAL A 261 0.76 10.67 -7.82
CA VAL A 261 1.96 11.43 -8.23
C VAL A 261 2.21 11.35 -9.74
N CYS A 262 2.09 10.14 -10.31
CA CYS A 262 2.29 9.93 -11.75
C CYS A 262 1.24 10.65 -12.61
N MET A 263 0.00 10.76 -12.12
CA MET A 263 -1.13 11.34 -12.85
C MET A 263 -1.31 12.85 -12.58
N MET A 264 -0.71 13.43 -11.53
CA MET A 264 -0.83 14.84 -11.19
C MET A 264 -0.59 15.80 -12.37
N PRO A 265 0.43 15.59 -13.25
CA PRO A 265 0.63 16.48 -14.40
C PRO A 265 -0.58 16.52 -15.35
N ARG A 266 -1.35 15.43 -15.43
CA ARG A 266 -2.56 15.36 -16.26
C ARG A 266 -3.79 15.85 -15.50
N LEU A 267 -3.90 15.58 -14.21
CA LEU A 267 -4.99 16.09 -13.37
C LEU A 267 -5.03 17.63 -13.32
N ILE A 268 -3.86 18.28 -13.38
CA ILE A 268 -3.78 19.76 -13.42
C ILE A 268 -4.15 20.31 -14.81
N LYS A 269 -4.02 19.52 -15.87
CA LYS A 269 -4.29 19.94 -17.26
C LYS A 269 -5.17 18.91 -17.95
N LEU A 270 -6.42 18.81 -17.50
CA LEU A 270 -7.38 17.89 -18.06
C LEU A 270 -7.87 18.34 -19.44
N GLU A 271 -7.85 17.45 -20.40
CA GLU A 271 -8.51 17.66 -21.70
C GLU A 271 -10.03 17.45 -21.59
N ARG A 272 -10.81 18.13 -22.44
CA ARG A 272 -12.29 17.95 -22.48
C ARG A 272 -12.73 16.49 -22.61
N LYS A 273 -11.97 15.67 -23.35
CA LYS A 273 -12.23 14.22 -23.48
C LYS A 273 -11.96 13.46 -22.19
N GLU A 274 -11.04 13.92 -21.38
CA GLU A 274 -10.71 13.33 -20.07
C GLU A 274 -11.75 13.70 -19.03
N ILE A 275 -12.18 14.96 -19.01
CA ILE A 275 -13.26 15.45 -18.14
C ILE A 275 -14.54 14.64 -18.40
N ARG A 276 -14.95 14.49 -19.67
CA ARG A 276 -16.13 13.69 -20.03
C ARG A 276 -16.01 12.23 -19.58
N PHE A 277 -14.84 11.61 -19.80
CA PHE A 277 -14.59 10.22 -19.37
C PHE A 277 -14.70 10.08 -17.86
N ILE A 278 -14.04 10.97 -17.10
CA ILE A 278 -14.03 10.92 -15.63
C ILE A 278 -15.46 11.19 -15.12
N GLY A 279 -16.18 12.15 -15.69
CA GLY A 279 -17.57 12.44 -15.32
C GLY A 279 -18.46 11.22 -15.45
N VAL A 280 -18.41 10.54 -16.60
CA VAL A 280 -19.18 9.31 -16.83
C VAL A 280 -18.76 8.20 -15.84
N ALA A 281 -17.44 8.01 -15.66
CA ALA A 281 -16.94 6.98 -14.75
C ALA A 281 -17.31 7.25 -13.28
N LEU A 282 -17.27 8.52 -12.83
CA LEU A 282 -17.72 8.90 -11.50
C LEU A 282 -19.23 8.71 -11.31
N THR A 283 -20.04 9.03 -12.33
CA THR A 283 -21.48 8.80 -12.27
C THR A 283 -21.79 7.31 -12.12
N ILE A 284 -21.15 6.45 -12.92
CA ILE A 284 -21.30 4.99 -12.81
C ILE A 284 -20.85 4.52 -11.41
N TYR A 285 -19.69 4.97 -10.96
CA TYR A 285 -19.17 4.63 -9.64
C TYR A 285 -20.12 5.04 -8.52
N PHE A 286 -20.68 6.24 -8.60
CA PHE A 286 -21.64 6.75 -7.64
C PHE A 286 -22.92 5.88 -7.62
N VAL A 287 -23.49 5.57 -8.79
CA VAL A 287 -24.69 4.71 -8.90
C VAL A 287 -24.41 3.34 -8.27
N VAL A 288 -23.28 2.72 -8.59
CA VAL A 288 -22.90 1.42 -8.01
C VAL A 288 -22.83 1.52 -6.47
N CYS A 289 -22.23 2.57 -5.93
CA CYS A 289 -22.12 2.75 -4.49
C CYS A 289 -23.48 3.01 -3.81
N MET A 290 -24.40 3.72 -4.49
CA MET A 290 -25.74 3.99 -3.95
C MET A 290 -26.66 2.76 -3.98
N CYS A 291 -26.47 1.82 -4.91
CA CYS A 291 -27.19 0.55 -4.95
C CYS A 291 -26.87 -0.35 -3.74
N VAL A 292 -25.76 -0.12 -3.06
CA VAL A 292 -25.40 -0.84 -1.85
C VAL A 292 -25.82 0.00 -0.63
N LYS A 293 -26.67 -0.56 0.26
CA LYS A 293 -27.03 0.10 1.54
C LYS A 293 -25.77 0.32 2.38
N TYR A 294 -25.13 1.47 2.20
CA TYR A 294 -23.95 1.88 2.94
C TYR A 294 -24.39 2.79 4.08
N SER A 295 -23.99 2.48 5.30
CA SER A 295 -24.38 3.26 6.49
C SER A 295 -23.86 4.72 6.49
N ARG A 296 -23.09 5.12 5.48
CA ARG A 296 -22.42 6.43 5.36
C ARG A 296 -22.59 7.09 3.99
N ASN A 297 -23.74 6.93 3.37
CA ASN A 297 -24.04 7.48 2.03
C ASN A 297 -23.77 9.01 1.93
N GLY A 298 -24.00 9.78 3.00
CA GLY A 298 -23.72 11.23 3.00
C GLY A 298 -22.25 11.58 2.77
N LYS A 299 -21.31 10.81 3.33
CA LYS A 299 -19.86 11.03 3.12
C LYS A 299 -19.44 10.70 1.69
N LEU A 300 -20.02 9.65 1.10
CA LEU A 300 -19.77 9.30 -0.29
C LEU A 300 -20.28 10.40 -1.25
N ILE A 301 -21.50 10.91 -1.00
CA ILE A 301 -22.08 12.01 -1.78
C ILE A 301 -21.17 13.25 -1.70
N SER A 302 -20.72 13.63 -0.51
CA SER A 302 -19.81 14.74 -0.32
C SER A 302 -18.49 14.55 -1.06
N ALA A 303 -17.91 13.34 -0.99
CA ALA A 303 -16.66 13.02 -1.66
C ALA A 303 -16.78 13.08 -3.19
N VAL A 304 -17.89 12.58 -3.75
CA VAL A 304 -18.15 12.66 -5.20
C VAL A 304 -18.44 14.12 -5.62
N ALA A 305 -19.16 14.89 -4.80
CA ALA A 305 -19.42 16.31 -5.08
C ALA A 305 -18.10 17.13 -5.09
N ILE A 306 -17.20 16.90 -4.12
CA ILE A 306 -15.87 17.51 -4.10
C ILE A 306 -15.07 17.09 -5.34
N GLY A 307 -15.12 15.83 -5.72
CA GLY A 307 -14.47 15.35 -6.94
C GLY A 307 -15.00 16.01 -8.21
N ALA A 308 -16.31 16.21 -8.30
CA ALA A 308 -16.93 16.94 -9.41
C ALA A 308 -16.52 18.41 -9.45
N ILE A 309 -16.47 19.09 -8.30
CA ILE A 309 -16.01 20.48 -8.20
C ILE A 309 -14.55 20.62 -8.65
N LEU A 310 -13.67 19.71 -8.21
CA LEU A 310 -12.27 19.67 -8.63
C LEU A 310 -12.06 19.41 -10.13
N LEU A 311 -13.09 18.93 -10.84
CA LEU A 311 -13.05 18.71 -12.28
C LEU A 311 -13.53 19.95 -13.09
N ILE A 312 -14.30 20.83 -12.47
CA ILE A 312 -14.93 21.99 -13.11
C ILE A 312 -14.05 23.25 -12.94
N GLY A 313 -13.30 23.34 -11.83
CA GLY A 313 -12.34 24.41 -11.55
C GLY A 313 -10.96 24.11 -12.07
#